data_fca6a374f4864c580e446f06ab101b8d
#
_entry.id   fca6a374f4864c580e446f06ab101b8d
#
_cell.length_a   1.000
_cell.length_b   1.000
_cell.length_c   1.000
_cell.angle_alpha   90.00
_cell.angle_beta   90.00
_cell.angle_gamma   90.00
#
_symmetry.space_group_name_H-M   'P 1'
#
loop_
_entity.id
_entity.type
_entity.pdbx_description
1 polymer ?
#
loop_
_entity_poly.entity_id
_entity_poly.type
_entity_poly.pdbx_seq_one_letter_code
_entity_poly.pdbx_strand_id
1 'polypeptide(L)'
;VRSLLHISDVHFGPKHLPRLAEGVLALAEERRPDLVVASGDLTQRARAEQFQAARAFVDRLPVPSIAVPGNHDVPLWRVWERALDPLGAYAKHFSSDLEPVFRDEEMLVVGINSAFNWTRKDGRIRLKRLLAVRDLLAATPKSLIKVVVVHHHLIPPPNFGSQRVLANAHEAIDLFSRAGVDLVLAGHQHQSYIASSEDFYPEGRSPVLMVHTGTTTSSRGRAAERERNTCNWIEIDEKKIVVSQLRWYDDLERFAEQGRHLYPRHGCVPFILEE
;
A
#
# COMPACT_ATOMS: atom_id res chain seq x y z
N VAL A 1 -3.36 14.81 -14.38
CA VAL A 1 -2.98 13.41 -14.16
C VAL A 1 -2.05 13.35 -12.96
N ARG A 2 -2.36 12.52 -11.97
CA ARG A 2 -1.52 12.26 -10.81
C ARG A 2 -0.85 10.91 -10.93
N SER A 3 0.38 10.80 -10.46
CA SER A 3 1.20 9.61 -10.54
C SER A 3 1.67 9.15 -9.15
N LEU A 4 1.56 7.85 -8.88
CA LEU A 4 2.01 7.25 -7.64
C LEU A 4 3.00 6.12 -7.94
N LEU A 5 4.09 6.04 -7.17
CA LEU A 5 4.93 4.85 -7.08
C LEU A 5 4.57 4.09 -5.80
N HIS A 6 3.94 2.92 -5.95
CA HIS A 6 3.52 2.08 -4.84
C HIS A 6 4.52 0.95 -4.59
N ILE A 7 5.13 0.96 -3.41
CA ILE A 7 6.05 -0.04 -2.90
C ILE A 7 5.51 -0.66 -1.61
N SER A 8 5.90 -1.88 -1.27
CA SER A 8 5.52 -2.56 -0.03
C SER A 8 6.54 -3.61 0.38
N ASP A 9 6.44 -4.05 1.63
CA ASP A 9 7.17 -5.21 2.15
C ASP A 9 8.68 -5.12 1.85
N VAL A 10 9.23 -3.93 2.12
CA VAL A 10 10.66 -3.62 1.87
C VAL A 10 11.60 -4.37 2.81
N HIS A 11 11.12 -4.71 4.02
CA HIS A 11 11.74 -5.59 5.00
C HIS A 11 13.23 -5.32 5.25
N PHE A 12 13.60 -4.08 5.58
CA PHE A 12 14.97 -3.79 6.01
C PHE A 12 15.42 -4.76 7.11
N GLY A 13 16.54 -5.44 6.86
CA GLY A 13 17.07 -6.53 7.70
C GLY A 13 17.74 -7.62 6.87
N PRO A 14 17.95 -8.83 7.43
CA PRO A 14 18.73 -9.89 6.77
C PRO A 14 18.21 -10.37 5.40
N LYS A 15 16.95 -10.10 5.08
CA LYS A 15 16.33 -10.49 3.79
C LYS A 15 16.21 -9.33 2.81
N HIS A 16 16.62 -8.14 3.20
CA HIS A 16 16.64 -6.97 2.33
C HIS A 16 17.70 -7.11 1.24
N LEU A 17 17.37 -6.63 0.06
CA LEU A 17 18.23 -6.66 -1.13
C LEU A 17 18.59 -5.21 -1.52
N PRO A 18 19.74 -4.67 -1.10
CA PRO A 18 20.11 -3.26 -1.31
C PRO A 18 20.03 -2.80 -2.77
N ARG A 19 20.43 -3.66 -3.72
CA ARG A 19 20.36 -3.33 -5.15
C ARG A 19 18.94 -2.97 -5.61
N LEU A 20 17.92 -3.59 -5.02
CA LEU A 20 16.52 -3.31 -5.37
C LEU A 20 16.07 -1.98 -4.77
N ALA A 21 16.57 -1.61 -3.60
CA ALA A 21 16.32 -0.29 -3.04
C ALA A 21 16.92 0.82 -3.91
N GLU A 22 18.15 0.63 -4.41
CA GLU A 22 18.75 1.55 -5.38
C GLU A 22 17.93 1.59 -6.68
N GLY A 23 17.39 0.47 -7.14
CA GLY A 23 16.49 0.41 -8.29
C GLY A 23 15.19 1.19 -8.10
N VAL A 24 14.61 1.18 -6.88
CA VAL A 24 13.44 2.01 -6.56
C VAL A 24 13.79 3.50 -6.59
N LEU A 25 14.94 3.88 -6.03
CA LEU A 25 15.41 5.27 -6.05
C LEU A 25 15.66 5.75 -7.48
N ALA A 26 16.32 4.94 -8.30
CA ALA A 26 16.54 5.23 -9.71
C ALA A 26 15.22 5.39 -10.49
N LEU A 27 14.26 4.51 -10.25
CA LEU A 27 12.92 4.60 -10.85
C LEU A 27 12.19 5.88 -10.43
N ALA A 28 12.26 6.23 -9.14
CA ALA A 28 11.64 7.46 -8.63
C ALA A 28 12.31 8.72 -9.19
N GLU A 29 13.64 8.70 -9.38
CA GLU A 29 14.39 9.80 -9.99
C GLU A 29 14.07 9.94 -11.48
N GLU A 30 13.97 8.82 -12.21
CA GLU A 30 13.65 8.80 -13.63
C GLU A 30 12.23 9.29 -13.92
N ARG A 31 11.25 8.76 -13.16
CA ARG A 31 9.82 9.00 -13.46
C ARG A 31 9.18 10.13 -12.67
N ARG A 32 9.81 10.59 -11.58
CA ARG A 32 9.32 11.69 -10.75
C ARG A 32 7.83 11.58 -10.40
N PRO A 33 7.38 10.54 -9.64
CA PRO A 33 5.98 10.46 -9.23
C PRO A 33 5.59 11.65 -8.35
N ASP A 34 4.32 12.00 -8.33
CA ASP A 34 3.81 13.02 -7.40
C ASP A 34 3.94 12.57 -5.93
N LEU A 35 3.88 11.24 -5.69
CA LEU A 35 4.02 10.67 -4.36
C LEU A 35 4.55 9.23 -4.42
N VAL A 36 5.47 8.88 -3.52
CA VAL A 36 5.84 7.49 -3.23
C VAL A 36 5.01 6.99 -2.05
N VAL A 37 4.37 5.83 -2.21
CA VAL A 37 3.54 5.20 -1.18
C VAL A 37 4.16 3.89 -0.75
N ALA A 38 4.52 3.77 0.54
CA ALA A 38 4.99 2.53 1.15
C ALA A 38 3.90 1.90 2.01
N SER A 39 3.28 0.82 1.55
CA SER A 39 2.14 0.19 2.21
C SER A 39 2.53 -0.82 3.30
N GLY A 40 3.61 -0.56 4.04
CA GLY A 40 3.98 -1.25 5.28
C GLY A 40 5.05 -2.32 5.17
N ASP A 41 5.32 -2.97 6.32
CA ASP A 41 6.41 -3.92 6.50
C ASP A 41 7.77 -3.35 6.08
N LEU A 42 8.07 -2.17 6.65
CA LEU A 42 9.32 -1.47 6.41
C LEU A 42 10.51 -2.26 6.94
N THR A 43 10.31 -2.95 8.06
CA THR A 43 11.35 -3.71 8.74
C THR A 43 11.04 -5.21 8.75
N GLN A 44 12.06 -6.02 8.96
CA GLN A 44 11.85 -7.46 9.13
C GLN A 44 11.49 -7.86 10.56
N ARG A 45 11.93 -7.11 11.59
CA ARG A 45 11.81 -7.47 13.01
C ARG A 45 11.63 -6.29 13.95
N ALA A 46 11.19 -5.15 13.48
CA ALA A 46 10.96 -3.95 14.28
C ALA A 46 12.18 -3.51 15.12
N ARG A 47 13.40 -3.67 14.61
CA ARG A 47 14.60 -3.24 15.32
C ARG A 47 14.97 -1.80 14.98
N ALA A 48 15.59 -1.08 15.91
CA ALA A 48 15.98 0.32 15.73
C ALA A 48 16.83 0.55 14.47
N GLU A 49 17.85 -0.28 14.27
CA GLU A 49 18.74 -0.20 13.12
C GLU A 49 18.01 -0.44 11.78
N GLN A 50 16.96 -1.27 11.78
CA GLN A 50 16.16 -1.52 10.59
C GLN A 50 15.27 -0.33 10.24
N PHE A 51 14.67 0.30 11.25
CA PHE A 51 13.90 1.54 11.05
C PHE A 51 14.79 2.70 10.61
N GLN A 52 15.98 2.83 11.18
CA GLN A 52 16.95 3.85 10.76
C GLN A 52 17.36 3.66 9.29
N ALA A 53 17.60 2.42 8.87
CA ALA A 53 17.90 2.10 7.47
C ALA A 53 16.69 2.40 6.55
N ALA A 54 15.47 2.06 6.97
CA ALA A 54 14.25 2.40 6.25
C ALA A 54 14.07 3.92 6.14
N ARG A 55 14.34 4.67 7.22
CA ARG A 55 14.28 6.14 7.21
C ARG A 55 15.29 6.72 6.24
N ALA A 56 16.54 6.27 6.31
CA ALA A 56 17.61 6.71 5.41
C ALA A 56 17.28 6.44 3.93
N PHE A 57 16.62 5.33 3.62
CA PHE A 57 16.12 5.04 2.27
C PHE A 57 15.04 6.03 1.85
N VAL A 58 14.04 6.27 2.71
CA VAL A 58 12.94 7.19 2.41
C VAL A 58 13.43 8.63 2.25
N ASP A 59 14.42 9.06 3.06
CA ASP A 59 15.03 10.38 2.96
C ASP A 59 15.78 10.64 1.64
N ARG A 60 16.13 9.59 0.91
CA ARG A 60 16.77 9.67 -0.42
C ARG A 60 15.77 9.76 -1.57
N LEU A 61 14.48 9.56 -1.31
CA LEU A 61 13.46 9.69 -2.36
C LEU A 61 13.41 11.14 -2.85
N PRO A 62 13.38 11.35 -4.19
CA PRO A 62 13.44 12.69 -4.77
C PRO A 62 12.11 13.45 -4.72
N VAL A 63 11.06 12.82 -4.20
CA VAL A 63 9.68 13.33 -4.17
C VAL A 63 9.06 13.03 -2.80
N PRO A 64 7.93 13.66 -2.44
CA PRO A 64 7.21 13.35 -1.20
C PRO A 64 6.89 11.86 -1.07
N SER A 65 6.83 11.37 0.15
CA SER A 65 6.47 9.99 0.43
C SER A 65 5.63 9.85 1.69
N ILE A 66 4.77 8.83 1.70
CA ILE A 66 4.06 8.39 2.90
C ILE A 66 4.29 6.90 3.14
N ALA A 67 4.26 6.50 4.41
CA ALA A 67 4.39 5.11 4.79
C ALA A 67 3.46 4.77 5.95
N VAL A 68 2.82 3.60 5.90
CA VAL A 68 2.05 3.05 7.00
C VAL A 68 2.79 1.87 7.65
N PRO A 69 2.60 1.59 8.94
CA PRO A 69 3.23 0.42 9.55
C PRO A 69 2.54 -0.88 9.09
N GLY A 70 3.35 -1.95 8.96
CA GLY A 70 2.90 -3.31 8.76
C GLY A 70 3.05 -4.19 10.00
N ASN A 71 2.69 -5.48 9.91
CA ASN A 71 2.76 -6.39 11.04
C ASN A 71 4.21 -6.76 11.43
N HIS A 72 5.18 -6.66 10.52
CA HIS A 72 6.60 -6.85 10.84
C HIS A 72 7.24 -5.62 11.49
N ASP A 73 6.58 -4.48 11.45
CA ASP A 73 6.99 -3.26 12.17
C ASP A 73 6.55 -3.27 13.63
N VAL A 74 5.80 -4.29 14.03
CA VAL A 74 5.46 -4.61 15.44
C VAL A 74 6.40 -5.70 15.94
N PRO A 75 7.01 -5.54 17.14
CA PRO A 75 7.92 -6.54 17.71
C PRO A 75 7.26 -7.92 17.83
N LEU A 76 7.90 -8.97 17.30
CA LEU A 76 7.33 -10.32 17.36
C LEU A 76 7.65 -11.04 18.69
N TRP A 77 8.89 -10.91 19.16
CA TRP A 77 9.41 -11.65 20.31
C TRP A 77 9.56 -10.81 21.57
N ARG A 78 9.59 -9.49 21.46
CA ARG A 78 9.64 -8.56 22.59
C ARG A 78 8.22 -8.32 23.11
N VAL A 79 7.74 -9.28 23.89
CA VAL A 79 6.31 -9.39 24.28
C VAL A 79 5.82 -8.16 25.03
N TRP A 80 6.63 -7.60 25.92
CA TRP A 80 6.28 -6.41 26.69
C TRP A 80 6.16 -5.16 25.81
N GLU A 81 7.12 -4.94 24.90
CA GLU A 81 7.02 -3.85 23.93
C GLU A 81 5.79 -4.00 23.03
N ARG A 82 5.55 -5.24 22.56
CA ARG A 82 4.38 -5.55 21.74
C ARG A 82 3.05 -5.25 22.46
N ALA A 83 3.00 -5.51 23.77
CA ALA A 83 1.78 -5.30 24.57
C ALA A 83 1.56 -3.82 24.92
N LEU A 84 2.60 -3.11 25.32
CA LEU A 84 2.52 -1.77 25.91
C LEU A 84 2.70 -0.66 24.89
N ASP A 85 3.64 -0.84 23.93
CA ASP A 85 3.96 0.15 22.90
C ASP A 85 4.38 -0.52 21.58
N PRO A 86 3.44 -1.15 20.86
CA PRO A 86 3.74 -2.00 19.71
C PRO A 86 4.42 -1.28 18.55
N LEU A 87 4.26 0.03 18.42
CA LEU A 87 4.83 0.84 17.35
C LEU A 87 5.78 1.92 17.88
N GLY A 88 6.22 1.83 19.13
CA GLY A 88 7.15 2.80 19.75
C GLY A 88 8.48 2.88 19.02
N ALA A 89 9.04 1.76 18.58
CA ALA A 89 10.26 1.78 17.78
C ALA A 89 10.04 2.41 16.38
N TYR A 90 8.91 2.18 15.74
CA TYR A 90 8.50 2.86 14.51
C TYR A 90 8.41 4.37 14.75
N ALA A 91 7.66 4.77 15.78
CA ALA A 91 7.46 6.18 16.12
C ALA A 91 8.76 6.90 16.44
N LYS A 92 9.68 6.22 17.14
CA LYS A 92 10.96 6.80 17.56
C LYS A 92 12.00 6.88 16.44
N HIS A 93 12.08 5.88 15.57
CA HIS A 93 13.20 5.72 14.63
C HIS A 93 12.84 5.90 13.16
N PHE A 94 11.54 5.91 12.84
CA PHE A 94 11.08 6.12 11.48
C PHE A 94 10.16 7.34 11.37
N SER A 95 8.96 7.29 11.94
CA SER A 95 7.99 8.40 11.90
C SER A 95 7.03 8.32 13.09
N SER A 96 6.83 9.43 13.78
CA SER A 96 5.81 9.56 14.83
C SER A 96 4.38 9.58 14.28
N ASP A 97 4.22 9.89 13.00
CA ASP A 97 2.94 9.81 12.30
C ASP A 97 2.73 8.40 11.76
N LEU A 98 1.83 7.65 12.40
CA LEU A 98 1.49 6.26 12.04
C LEU A 98 0.42 6.18 10.95
N GLU A 99 -0.21 7.29 10.65
CA GLU A 99 -1.38 7.39 9.79
C GLU A 99 -1.32 8.68 8.96
N PRO A 100 -0.27 8.83 8.13
CA PRO A 100 0.01 10.05 7.40
C PRO A 100 -1.09 10.37 6.39
N VAL A 101 -1.31 11.65 6.20
CA VAL A 101 -2.21 12.17 5.17
C VAL A 101 -1.42 13.07 4.24
N PHE A 102 -1.44 12.74 2.96
CA PHE A 102 -0.99 13.64 1.90
C PHE A 102 -2.21 14.27 1.23
N ARG A 103 -2.17 15.57 1.03
CA ARG A 103 -3.23 16.30 0.34
C ARG A 103 -2.66 17.43 -0.49
N ASP A 104 -3.12 17.52 -1.71
CA ASP A 104 -2.94 18.68 -2.58
C ASP A 104 -4.27 19.13 -3.20
N GLU A 105 -4.24 19.87 -4.29
CA GLU A 105 -5.41 20.41 -4.96
C GLU A 105 -6.22 19.36 -5.73
N GLU A 106 -5.61 18.22 -6.10
CA GLU A 106 -6.24 17.19 -6.94
C GLU A 106 -6.38 15.84 -6.23
N MET A 107 -5.58 15.57 -5.17
CA MET A 107 -5.50 14.26 -4.57
C MET A 107 -5.46 14.31 -3.03
N LEU A 108 -6.17 13.35 -2.41
CA LEU A 108 -6.07 13.02 -1.00
C LEU A 108 -5.62 11.57 -0.86
N VAL A 109 -4.50 11.35 -0.18
CA VAL A 109 -4.01 10.00 0.16
C VAL A 109 -4.01 9.83 1.67
N VAL A 110 -4.72 8.84 2.18
CA VAL A 110 -4.91 8.59 3.62
C VAL A 110 -4.27 7.29 4.02
N GLY A 111 -3.22 7.36 4.82
CA GLY A 111 -2.63 6.21 5.48
C GLY A 111 -3.46 5.73 6.66
N ILE A 112 -3.65 4.41 6.78
CA ILE A 112 -4.39 3.79 7.88
C ILE A 112 -3.52 2.71 8.51
N ASN A 113 -3.29 2.84 9.81
CA ASN A 113 -2.63 1.79 10.57
C ASN A 113 -3.57 0.60 10.78
N SER A 114 -3.26 -0.52 10.15
CA SER A 114 -3.95 -1.81 10.32
C SER A 114 -3.16 -2.83 11.15
N ALA A 115 -1.93 -2.47 11.57
CA ALA A 115 -1.13 -3.35 12.42
C ALA A 115 -1.72 -3.41 13.83
N PHE A 116 -2.05 -4.62 14.27
CA PHE A 116 -2.71 -4.84 15.55
C PHE A 116 -1.83 -5.69 16.47
N ASN A 117 -1.60 -5.22 17.68
CA ASN A 117 -0.66 -5.83 18.63
C ASN A 117 -1.03 -7.24 19.09
N TRP A 118 -2.31 -7.60 19.12
CA TRP A 118 -2.79 -8.90 19.60
C TRP A 118 -2.82 -9.99 18.54
N THR A 119 -2.61 -9.64 17.27
CA THR A 119 -2.53 -10.61 16.17
C THR A 119 -1.13 -10.62 15.57
N ARG A 120 -0.66 -11.78 15.10
CA ARG A 120 0.67 -11.89 14.47
C ARG A 120 0.67 -11.56 12.98
N LYS A 121 -0.44 -11.84 12.31
CA LYS A 121 -0.58 -11.72 10.86
C LYS A 121 -1.84 -10.97 10.45
N ASP A 122 -2.91 -11.13 11.22
CA ASP A 122 -4.19 -10.54 10.89
C ASP A 122 -4.19 -9.08 11.34
N GLY A 123 -4.63 -8.20 10.49
CA GLY A 123 -4.77 -6.78 10.79
C GLY A 123 -6.18 -6.44 11.27
N ARG A 124 -6.31 -5.27 11.87
CA ARG A 124 -7.60 -4.66 12.20
C ARG A 124 -7.47 -3.15 12.21
N ILE A 125 -8.39 -2.45 11.58
CA ILE A 125 -8.51 -1.00 11.71
C ILE A 125 -9.34 -0.70 12.95
N ARG A 126 -8.84 0.15 13.85
CA ARG A 126 -9.58 0.55 15.05
C ARG A 126 -10.82 1.37 14.66
N LEU A 127 -11.96 1.13 15.30
CA LEU A 127 -13.23 1.81 14.99
C LEU A 127 -13.08 3.34 15.03
N LYS A 128 -12.42 3.88 16.06
CA LYS A 128 -12.15 5.32 16.15
C LYS A 128 -11.45 5.86 14.90
N ARG A 129 -10.55 5.06 14.31
CA ARG A 129 -9.83 5.45 13.09
C ARG A 129 -10.72 5.39 11.86
N LEU A 130 -11.52 4.32 11.72
CA LEU A 130 -12.50 4.24 10.62
C LEU A 130 -13.45 5.44 10.63
N LEU A 131 -13.93 5.85 11.80
CA LEU A 131 -14.80 7.02 11.94
C LEU A 131 -14.08 8.31 11.55
N ALA A 132 -12.84 8.52 12.00
CA ALA A 132 -12.05 9.69 11.62
C ALA A 132 -11.77 9.76 10.11
N VAL A 133 -11.45 8.62 9.50
CA VAL A 133 -11.26 8.52 8.04
C VAL A 133 -12.55 8.80 7.29
N ARG A 134 -13.70 8.28 7.78
CA ARG A 134 -15.01 8.58 7.22
C ARG A 134 -15.26 10.08 7.18
N ASP A 135 -15.04 10.76 8.31
CA ASP A 135 -15.32 12.20 8.43
C ASP A 135 -14.39 13.03 7.54
N LEU A 136 -13.11 12.64 7.46
CA LEU A 136 -12.14 13.24 6.54
C LEU A 136 -12.54 13.08 5.07
N LEU A 137 -12.91 11.86 4.66
CA LEU A 137 -13.33 11.56 3.29
C LEU A 137 -14.64 12.27 2.93
N ALA A 138 -15.60 12.34 3.88
CA ALA A 138 -16.88 13.04 3.69
C ALA A 138 -16.70 14.54 3.52
N ALA A 139 -15.72 15.14 4.22
CA ALA A 139 -15.37 16.56 4.09
C ALA A 139 -14.56 16.87 2.84
N THR A 140 -14.13 15.85 2.09
CA THR A 140 -13.28 16.00 0.89
C THR A 140 -14.16 16.10 -0.36
N PRO A 141 -13.94 17.10 -1.24
CA PRO A 141 -14.67 17.24 -2.49
C PRO A 141 -14.68 15.92 -3.31
N LYS A 142 -15.79 15.64 -3.98
CA LYS A 142 -15.95 14.44 -4.81
C LYS A 142 -15.02 14.44 -6.02
N SER A 143 -14.60 15.63 -6.47
CA SER A 143 -13.68 15.79 -7.61
C SER A 143 -12.24 15.34 -7.29
N LEU A 144 -11.83 15.38 -6.01
CA LEU A 144 -10.49 14.94 -5.63
C LEU A 144 -10.34 13.42 -5.79
N ILE A 145 -9.16 13.02 -6.24
CA ILE A 145 -8.72 11.63 -6.24
C ILE A 145 -8.56 11.21 -4.77
N LYS A 146 -9.23 10.12 -4.37
CA LYS A 146 -9.19 9.61 -3.00
C LYS A 146 -8.52 8.25 -2.96
N VAL A 147 -7.37 8.20 -2.33
CA VAL A 147 -6.56 6.98 -2.17
C VAL A 147 -6.45 6.62 -0.69
N VAL A 148 -6.67 5.36 -0.38
CA VAL A 148 -6.43 4.81 0.97
C VAL A 148 -5.23 3.87 0.92
N VAL A 149 -4.36 3.97 1.91
CA VAL A 149 -3.18 3.11 2.05
C VAL A 149 -3.32 2.31 3.33
N VAL A 150 -3.25 1.00 3.21
CA VAL A 150 -3.33 0.07 4.34
C VAL A 150 -2.38 -1.10 4.09
N HIS A 151 -1.76 -1.64 5.16
CA HIS A 151 -0.85 -2.77 4.94
C HIS A 151 -1.58 -4.08 4.65
N HIS A 152 -2.56 -4.45 5.49
CA HIS A 152 -3.25 -5.72 5.38
C HIS A 152 -4.31 -5.69 4.28
N HIS A 153 -4.39 -6.76 3.51
CA HIS A 153 -5.34 -6.89 2.41
C HIS A 153 -6.80 -6.97 2.90
N LEU A 154 -7.68 -6.32 2.15
CA LEU A 154 -9.12 -6.25 2.44
C LEU A 154 -9.91 -7.33 1.68
N ILE A 155 -9.33 -7.87 0.62
CA ILE A 155 -9.90 -8.92 -0.23
C ILE A 155 -8.90 -10.06 -0.35
N PRO A 156 -9.36 -11.31 -0.49
CA PRO A 156 -8.45 -12.44 -0.66
C PRO A 156 -7.73 -12.36 -2.01
N PRO A 157 -6.46 -12.81 -2.08
CA PRO A 157 -5.75 -12.88 -3.34
C PRO A 157 -6.41 -13.91 -4.28
N PRO A 158 -6.44 -13.66 -5.61
CA PRO A 158 -6.94 -14.61 -6.58
C PRO A 158 -6.21 -15.95 -6.47
N ASN A 159 -6.92 -17.06 -6.62
CA ASN A 159 -6.36 -18.43 -6.63
C ASN A 159 -5.79 -18.97 -5.31
N PHE A 160 -6.02 -18.33 -4.17
CA PHE A 160 -5.45 -18.75 -2.88
C PHE A 160 -6.50 -19.03 -1.81
N GLY A 161 -7.54 -19.79 -2.09
CA GLY A 161 -8.50 -20.27 -1.09
C GLY A 161 -8.96 -19.21 -0.07
N SER A 162 -9.55 -19.61 1.04
CA SER A 162 -10.02 -18.72 2.11
C SER A 162 -8.86 -18.19 2.96
N GLN A 163 -8.07 -17.26 2.44
CA GLN A 163 -7.12 -16.54 3.29
C GLN A 163 -7.86 -15.48 4.13
N ARG A 164 -7.42 -15.35 5.39
CA ARG A 164 -8.00 -14.35 6.29
C ARG A 164 -7.61 -12.95 5.83
N VAL A 165 -8.60 -12.19 5.46
CA VAL A 165 -8.47 -10.74 5.21
C VAL A 165 -8.42 -9.96 6.52
N LEU A 166 -8.25 -8.65 6.43
CA LEU A 166 -8.39 -7.74 7.57
C LEU A 166 -9.68 -8.03 8.37
N ALA A 167 -9.62 -8.08 9.69
CA ALA A 167 -10.71 -8.56 10.55
C ALA A 167 -12.03 -7.80 10.37
N ASN A 168 -11.97 -6.54 9.98
CA ASN A 168 -13.14 -5.70 9.68
C ASN A 168 -13.07 -5.13 8.25
N ALA A 169 -12.67 -5.99 7.30
CA ALA A 169 -12.54 -5.63 5.88
C ALA A 169 -13.87 -5.17 5.28
N HIS A 170 -14.96 -5.87 5.59
CA HIS A 170 -16.28 -5.55 5.06
C HIS A 170 -16.72 -4.13 5.44
N GLU A 171 -16.61 -3.78 6.73
CA GLU A 171 -16.98 -2.44 7.23
C GLU A 171 -16.09 -1.35 6.62
N ALA A 172 -14.80 -1.65 6.44
CA ALA A 172 -13.87 -0.71 5.81
C ALA A 172 -14.22 -0.48 4.33
N ILE A 173 -14.48 -1.55 3.58
CA ILE A 173 -14.84 -1.46 2.17
C ILE A 173 -16.17 -0.75 1.96
N ASP A 174 -17.20 -1.05 2.77
CA ASP A 174 -18.48 -0.34 2.70
C ASP A 174 -18.29 1.17 2.95
N LEU A 175 -17.49 1.53 3.95
CA LEU A 175 -17.15 2.92 4.22
C LEU A 175 -16.43 3.58 3.03
N PHE A 176 -15.41 2.94 2.47
CA PHE A 176 -14.65 3.49 1.36
C PHE A 176 -15.48 3.64 0.10
N SER A 177 -16.31 2.65 -0.21
CA SER A 177 -17.26 2.67 -1.32
C SER A 177 -18.24 3.84 -1.19
N ARG A 178 -18.84 4.04 -0.01
CA ARG A 178 -19.77 5.16 0.25
C ARG A 178 -19.10 6.53 0.21
N ALA A 179 -17.83 6.61 0.61
CA ALA A 179 -17.06 7.83 0.60
C ALA A 179 -16.49 8.20 -0.78
N GLY A 180 -16.66 7.31 -1.77
CA GLY A 180 -16.14 7.49 -3.12
C GLY A 180 -14.61 7.42 -3.16
N VAL A 181 -14.02 6.46 -2.45
CA VAL A 181 -12.59 6.14 -2.58
C VAL A 181 -12.36 5.51 -3.93
N ASP A 182 -11.41 6.03 -4.68
CA ASP A 182 -11.05 5.54 -6.01
C ASP A 182 -10.17 4.28 -5.91
N LEU A 183 -9.23 4.27 -4.96
CA LEU A 183 -8.13 3.31 -4.92
C LEU A 183 -7.74 2.95 -3.48
N VAL A 184 -7.53 1.66 -3.23
CA VAL A 184 -6.86 1.16 -2.01
C VAL A 184 -5.54 0.50 -2.41
N LEU A 185 -4.45 0.92 -1.75
CA LEU A 185 -3.11 0.36 -1.92
C LEU A 185 -2.75 -0.51 -0.72
N ALA A 186 -2.33 -1.76 -0.96
CA ALA A 186 -1.98 -2.70 0.09
C ALA A 186 -0.81 -3.62 -0.28
N GLY A 187 -0.24 -4.31 0.73
CA GLY A 187 0.83 -5.29 0.60
C GLY A 187 0.53 -6.59 1.32
N HIS A 188 1.43 -6.98 2.26
CA HIS A 188 1.29 -8.09 3.21
C HIS A 188 1.40 -9.51 2.63
N GLN A 189 0.74 -9.79 1.51
CA GLN A 189 0.72 -11.14 0.95
C GLN A 189 1.99 -11.49 0.15
N HIS A 190 2.83 -10.49 -0.12
CA HIS A 190 4.00 -10.60 -0.99
C HIS A 190 3.63 -11.11 -2.39
N GLN A 191 2.46 -10.70 -2.86
CA GLN A 191 1.91 -11.04 -4.19
C GLN A 191 1.31 -9.79 -4.81
N SER A 192 1.54 -9.63 -6.11
CA SER A 192 1.00 -8.51 -6.88
C SER A 192 -0.30 -8.94 -7.57
N TYR A 193 -1.39 -8.24 -7.28
CA TYR A 193 -2.68 -8.44 -7.93
C TYR A 193 -3.54 -7.19 -7.86
N ILE A 194 -4.50 -7.12 -8.75
CA ILE A 194 -5.48 -6.05 -8.83
C ILE A 194 -6.86 -6.69 -8.84
N ALA A 195 -7.80 -6.14 -8.06
CA ALA A 195 -9.19 -6.60 -8.05
C ALA A 195 -10.13 -5.43 -7.72
N SER A 196 -11.40 -5.57 -8.08
CA SER A 196 -12.45 -4.65 -7.68
C SER A 196 -13.13 -5.11 -6.40
N SER A 197 -13.59 -4.17 -5.57
CA SER A 197 -14.42 -4.53 -4.42
C SER A 197 -15.73 -5.20 -4.83
N GLU A 198 -16.24 -4.94 -6.03
CA GLU A 198 -17.46 -5.57 -6.57
C GLU A 198 -17.35 -7.08 -6.73
N ASP A 199 -16.16 -7.60 -7.01
CA ASP A 199 -15.91 -9.03 -7.15
C ASP A 199 -16.18 -9.82 -5.85
N PHE A 200 -16.15 -9.14 -4.70
CA PHE A 200 -16.29 -9.73 -3.36
C PHE A 200 -17.47 -9.18 -2.58
N TYR A 201 -17.86 -7.93 -2.85
CA TYR A 201 -18.89 -7.17 -2.11
C TYR A 201 -19.79 -6.44 -3.13
N PRO A 202 -20.65 -7.14 -3.88
CA PRO A 202 -21.46 -6.56 -4.95
C PRO A 202 -22.50 -5.55 -4.46
N GLU A 203 -22.80 -5.52 -3.17
CA GLU A 203 -23.75 -4.58 -2.56
C GLU A 203 -23.17 -3.17 -2.34
N GLY A 204 -21.88 -2.97 -2.62
CA GLY A 204 -21.22 -1.67 -2.54
C GLY A 204 -21.85 -0.63 -3.46
N ARG A 205 -21.90 0.64 -3.01
CA ARG A 205 -22.46 1.74 -3.82
C ARG A 205 -21.59 2.09 -5.01
N SER A 206 -20.30 1.93 -4.82
CA SER A 206 -19.31 2.33 -5.80
C SER A 206 -18.10 1.38 -5.74
N PRO A 207 -17.64 0.82 -6.87
CA PRO A 207 -16.46 -0.03 -6.88
C PRO A 207 -15.23 0.73 -6.39
N VAL A 208 -14.44 0.05 -5.57
CA VAL A 208 -13.14 0.53 -5.10
C VAL A 208 -12.08 -0.36 -5.73
N LEU A 209 -11.15 0.21 -6.48
CA LEU A 209 -10.05 -0.54 -7.05
C LEU A 209 -9.03 -0.86 -5.95
N MET A 210 -8.66 -2.13 -5.81
CA MET A 210 -7.69 -2.61 -4.84
C MET A 210 -6.43 -3.08 -5.55
N VAL A 211 -5.32 -2.39 -5.31
CA VAL A 211 -4.02 -2.67 -5.92
C VAL A 211 -3.05 -3.15 -4.85
N HIS A 212 -2.60 -4.37 -5.02
CA HIS A 212 -1.63 -5.01 -4.16
C HIS A 212 -0.28 -5.10 -4.87
N THR A 213 0.79 -4.92 -4.11
CA THR A 213 2.13 -5.19 -4.62
C THR A 213 2.77 -6.33 -3.82
N GLY A 214 3.66 -7.05 -4.46
CA GLY A 214 4.50 -8.05 -3.82
C GLY A 214 5.58 -7.40 -2.95
N THR A 215 6.57 -8.18 -2.51
CA THR A 215 7.73 -7.61 -1.84
C THR A 215 8.56 -6.81 -2.84
N THR A 216 8.84 -5.55 -2.51
CA THR A 216 9.59 -4.68 -3.45
C THR A 216 11.09 -4.91 -3.34
N THR A 217 11.66 -4.94 -2.14
CA THR A 217 13.12 -4.96 -1.96
C THR A 217 13.63 -6.10 -1.08
N SER A 218 12.87 -7.18 -0.92
CA SER A 218 13.33 -8.31 -0.10
C SER A 218 13.18 -9.67 -0.78
N SER A 219 13.96 -10.65 -0.34
CA SER A 219 13.87 -12.03 -0.81
C SER A 219 12.74 -12.84 -0.13
N ARG A 220 11.60 -12.17 0.18
CA ARG A 220 10.46 -12.77 0.91
C ARG A 220 9.25 -13.08 0.04
N GLY A 221 9.38 -13.01 -1.27
CA GLY A 221 8.31 -13.37 -2.19
C GLY A 221 7.68 -14.73 -1.90
N ARG A 222 6.42 -14.92 -2.26
CA ARG A 222 5.65 -16.15 -1.98
C ARG A 222 5.06 -16.75 -3.23
N ALA A 223 4.80 -18.05 -3.18
CA ALA A 223 4.14 -18.80 -4.24
C ALA A 223 4.79 -18.54 -5.61
N ALA A 224 4.03 -18.13 -6.60
CA ALA A 224 4.52 -17.81 -7.95
C ALA A 224 5.44 -16.57 -7.99
N GLU A 225 5.47 -15.76 -6.93
CA GLU A 225 6.34 -14.58 -6.81
C GLU A 225 7.52 -14.77 -5.85
N ARG A 226 7.89 -16.04 -5.54
CA ARG A 226 8.98 -16.36 -4.60
C ARG A 226 10.31 -15.67 -4.94
N GLU A 227 10.60 -15.47 -6.22
CA GLU A 227 11.82 -14.85 -6.73
C GLU A 227 11.53 -13.57 -7.53
N ARG A 228 10.38 -12.95 -7.25
CA ARG A 228 9.96 -11.74 -7.94
C ARG A 228 9.85 -10.57 -6.97
N ASN A 229 10.43 -9.46 -7.38
CA ASN A 229 10.29 -8.20 -6.68
C ASN A 229 9.48 -7.25 -7.55
N THR A 230 8.42 -6.70 -6.99
CA THR A 230 7.45 -5.91 -7.74
C THR A 230 7.14 -4.59 -7.05
N CYS A 231 6.74 -3.61 -7.84
CA CYS A 231 6.11 -2.37 -7.40
C CYS A 231 5.07 -1.96 -8.45
N ASN A 232 4.24 -0.97 -8.15
CA ASN A 232 3.26 -0.48 -9.11
C ASN A 232 3.53 0.98 -9.43
N TRP A 233 3.45 1.32 -10.71
CA TRP A 233 3.33 2.68 -11.20
C TRP A 233 1.86 2.94 -11.52
N ILE A 234 1.27 3.97 -10.92
CA ILE A 234 -0.15 4.24 -11.02
C ILE A 234 -0.36 5.67 -11.51
N GLU A 235 -1.12 5.81 -12.57
CA GLU A 235 -1.53 7.09 -13.14
C GLU A 235 -3.04 7.25 -12.97
N ILE A 236 -3.48 8.39 -12.45
CA ILE A 236 -4.89 8.66 -12.19
C ILE A 236 -5.26 10.00 -12.80
N ASP A 237 -6.29 10.02 -13.62
CA ASP A 237 -6.90 11.24 -14.13
C ASP A 237 -8.39 11.31 -13.75
N GLU A 238 -9.14 12.24 -14.33
CA GLU A 238 -10.55 12.40 -14.04
C GLU A 238 -11.41 11.21 -14.47
N LYS A 239 -10.96 10.41 -15.43
CA LYS A 239 -11.75 9.35 -16.09
C LYS A 239 -11.26 7.95 -15.82
N LYS A 240 -9.96 7.76 -15.58
CA LYS A 240 -9.33 6.44 -15.53
C LYS A 240 -8.23 6.34 -14.50
N ILE A 241 -7.98 5.10 -14.11
CA ILE A 241 -6.82 4.68 -13.33
C ILE A 241 -6.04 3.69 -14.19
N VAL A 242 -4.77 3.98 -14.43
CA VAL A 242 -3.85 3.08 -15.13
C VAL A 242 -2.87 2.51 -14.12
N VAL A 243 -2.81 1.20 -14.01
CA VAL A 243 -1.87 0.50 -13.13
C VAL A 243 -0.87 -0.28 -13.98
N SER A 244 0.37 0.16 -14.00
CA SER A 244 1.50 -0.59 -14.57
C SER A 244 2.17 -1.36 -13.45
N GLN A 245 2.05 -2.69 -13.51
CA GLN A 245 2.78 -3.59 -12.62
C GLN A 245 4.23 -3.70 -13.09
N LEU A 246 5.16 -3.28 -12.25
CA LEU A 246 6.60 -3.31 -12.54
C LEU A 246 7.24 -4.46 -11.80
N ARG A 247 8.17 -5.14 -12.47
CA ARG A 247 8.97 -6.23 -11.93
C ARG A 247 10.45 -5.90 -12.08
N TRP A 248 11.25 -6.32 -11.10
CA TRP A 248 12.70 -6.28 -11.23
C TRP A 248 13.19 -7.34 -12.22
N TYR A 249 14.05 -6.93 -13.14
CA TYR A 249 14.73 -7.80 -14.08
C TYR A 249 16.23 -7.72 -13.83
N ASP A 250 16.85 -8.86 -13.48
CA ASP A 250 18.27 -8.93 -13.12
C ASP A 250 19.20 -8.63 -14.30
N ASP A 251 18.80 -9.00 -15.51
CA ASP A 251 19.50 -8.74 -16.76
C ASP A 251 19.46 -7.26 -17.18
N LEU A 252 18.42 -6.54 -16.77
CA LEU A 252 18.25 -5.11 -17.04
C LEU A 252 18.71 -4.24 -15.86
N GLU A 253 18.96 -4.82 -14.70
CA GLU A 253 19.25 -4.16 -13.42
C GLU A 253 18.25 -3.03 -13.07
N ARG A 254 16.97 -3.20 -13.44
CA ARG A 254 15.92 -2.20 -13.19
C ARG A 254 14.53 -2.81 -13.07
N PHE A 255 13.63 -2.02 -12.50
CA PHE A 255 12.20 -2.29 -12.60
C PHE A 255 11.71 -1.94 -14.01
N ALA A 256 11.01 -2.89 -14.65
CA ALA A 256 10.39 -2.68 -15.95
C ALA A 256 8.95 -3.19 -15.94
N GLU A 257 8.13 -2.69 -16.88
CA GLU A 257 6.72 -3.03 -16.97
C GLU A 257 6.53 -4.51 -17.32
N GLN A 258 5.77 -5.21 -16.48
CA GLN A 258 5.35 -6.59 -16.70
C GLN A 258 3.93 -6.66 -17.25
N GLY A 259 3.08 -5.73 -16.85
CA GLY A 259 1.70 -5.64 -17.32
C GLY A 259 1.12 -4.25 -17.05
N ARG A 260 0.16 -3.85 -17.89
CA ARG A 260 -0.54 -2.57 -17.79
C ARG A 260 -2.03 -2.79 -17.85
N HIS A 261 -2.75 -2.20 -16.91
CA HIS A 261 -4.19 -2.40 -16.73
C HIS A 261 -4.88 -1.03 -16.64
N LEU A 262 -6.01 -0.92 -17.29
CA LEU A 262 -6.80 0.30 -17.33
C LEU A 262 -8.16 0.04 -16.69
N TYR A 263 -8.54 0.93 -15.77
CA TYR A 263 -9.81 0.88 -15.04
C TYR A 263 -10.53 2.23 -15.15
N PRO A 264 -11.87 2.24 -15.24
CA PRO A 264 -12.63 3.48 -15.11
C PRO A 264 -12.48 4.05 -13.69
N ARG A 265 -12.36 5.37 -13.59
CA ARG A 265 -12.47 6.03 -12.30
C ARG A 265 -13.93 6.29 -11.96
N HIS A 266 -14.24 6.33 -10.69
CA HIS A 266 -15.58 6.51 -10.15
C HIS A 266 -16.28 7.76 -10.71
N GLY A 267 -17.56 7.60 -11.08
CA GLY A 267 -18.41 8.65 -11.63
C GLY A 267 -18.22 8.91 -13.12
N CYS A 268 -17.38 8.13 -13.79
CA CYS A 268 -17.19 8.21 -15.24
C CYS A 268 -18.03 7.19 -15.98
N VAL A 269 -18.51 7.58 -17.17
CA VAL A 269 -19.24 6.72 -18.09
C VAL A 269 -18.38 5.49 -18.42
N PRO A 270 -18.96 4.27 -18.51
CA PRO A 270 -18.21 3.08 -18.90
C PRO A 270 -17.39 3.34 -20.16
N PHE A 271 -16.11 2.98 -20.11
CA PHE A 271 -15.23 3.07 -21.27
C PHE A 271 -15.69 2.03 -22.29
N ILE A 272 -16.36 2.46 -23.36
CA ILE A 272 -16.58 1.62 -24.54
C ILE A 272 -15.24 1.63 -25.28
N LEU A 273 -14.56 0.48 -25.29
CA LEU A 273 -13.46 0.26 -26.23
C LEU A 273 -14.07 0.37 -27.62
N GLU A 274 -13.78 1.42 -28.34
CA GLU A 274 -13.98 1.41 -29.80
C GLU A 274 -12.98 0.41 -30.38
N GLU A 275 -13.50 -0.60 -31.10
CA GLU A 275 -12.75 -1.66 -31.77
C GLU A 275 -11.84 -1.09 -32.90
#